data_d98eb47124b3ffcac7f628033ce574bd
#
_entry.id   d98eb47124b3ffcac7f628033ce574bd
#
_cell.length_a   1.000
_cell.length_b   1.000
_cell.length_c   1.000
_cell.angle_alpha   90.00
_cell.angle_beta   90.00
_cell.angle_gamma   90.00
#
_symmetry.space_group_name_H-M   'P 1'
#
loop_
_entity.id
_entity.type
_entity.pdbx_description
1 polymer ?
#
loop_
_entity_poly.entity_id
_entity_poly.type
_entity_poly.pdbx_seq_one_letter_code
_entity_poly.pdbx_strand_id
1 'polypeptide(L)'
;VSNLLFDPIKTQASVTDSVIVAFSGGKDSIVTLDLCFRYFKRVVPFFMYLVPDLEFQEKLLRQYEKRYNTEIIRIPHFECSNFLKYGSFTLYDDNVDIVGIKDTYEYLREQTGIHWIAAGERAKDSIVRNAMIKKSGSIDYKRGRFYPVAYWSKQEILHYIKLKKLYLSPEQKKLGFSFRSLAGSELSAIKEMYPKDYEKILKVYPFAEAGVKRFEQYGL
;
A
#
# COMPACT_ATOMS: atom_id res chain seq x y z
N VAL A 1 4.38 0.67 -24.02
CA VAL A 1 5.27 0.45 -22.87
C VAL A 1 6.48 -0.32 -23.36
N SER A 2 7.70 0.20 -23.14
CA SER A 2 8.94 -0.46 -23.57
C SER A 2 9.09 -1.84 -22.94
N ASN A 3 9.57 -2.84 -23.70
CA ASN A 3 9.83 -4.19 -23.16
C ASN A 3 10.80 -4.20 -21.97
N LEU A 4 11.74 -3.27 -21.92
CA LEU A 4 12.72 -3.11 -20.83
C LEU A 4 12.07 -2.80 -19.48
N LEU A 5 10.89 -2.20 -19.48
CA LEU A 5 10.15 -1.91 -18.22
C LEU A 5 9.65 -3.17 -17.51
N PHE A 6 9.54 -4.28 -18.22
CA PHE A 6 9.11 -5.56 -17.64
C PHE A 6 10.28 -6.45 -17.18
N ASP A 7 11.54 -6.03 -17.42
CA ASP A 7 12.69 -6.84 -17.07
C ASP A 7 12.76 -7.20 -15.57
N PRO A 8 12.48 -6.28 -14.61
CA PRO A 8 12.52 -6.63 -13.21
C PRO A 8 11.59 -7.80 -12.84
N ILE A 9 10.37 -7.79 -13.37
CA ILE A 9 9.40 -8.84 -13.06
C ILE A 9 9.69 -10.15 -13.80
N LYS A 10 10.15 -10.07 -15.05
CA LYS A 10 10.54 -11.26 -15.82
C LYS A 10 11.74 -11.96 -15.20
N THR A 11 12.76 -11.19 -14.81
CA THR A 11 13.94 -11.71 -14.11
C THR A 11 13.54 -12.40 -12.81
N GLN A 12 12.67 -11.76 -12.01
CA GLN A 12 12.24 -12.37 -10.75
C GLN A 12 11.38 -13.61 -10.97
N ALA A 13 10.50 -13.61 -11.96
CA ALA A 13 9.67 -14.77 -12.30
C ALA A 13 10.47 -15.95 -12.86
N SER A 14 11.70 -15.76 -13.34
CA SER A 14 12.61 -16.87 -13.69
C SER A 14 13.29 -17.50 -12.47
N VAL A 15 13.26 -16.83 -11.31
CA VAL A 15 13.89 -17.29 -10.06
C VAL A 15 12.90 -18.01 -9.15
N THR A 16 11.63 -17.59 -9.14
CA THR A 16 10.59 -18.14 -8.26
C THR A 16 9.22 -18.13 -8.90
N ASP A 17 8.39 -19.10 -8.55
CA ASP A 17 7.00 -19.22 -9.01
C ASP A 17 6.00 -18.49 -8.09
N SER A 18 6.45 -18.06 -6.90
CA SER A 18 5.58 -17.54 -5.86
C SER A 18 6.04 -16.18 -5.33
N VAL A 19 5.09 -15.31 -4.97
CA VAL A 19 5.35 -13.96 -4.50
C VAL A 19 4.28 -13.45 -3.54
N ILE A 20 4.71 -12.75 -2.49
CA ILE A 20 3.85 -11.90 -1.65
C ILE A 20 3.78 -10.52 -2.31
N VAL A 21 2.61 -9.88 -2.35
CA VAL A 21 2.46 -8.55 -2.96
C VAL A 21 1.98 -7.54 -1.92
N ALA A 22 2.78 -6.49 -1.69
CA ALA A 22 2.37 -5.35 -0.86
C ALA A 22 1.36 -4.48 -1.65
N PHE A 23 0.08 -4.67 -1.33
CA PHE A 23 -1.03 -4.02 -2.02
C PHE A 23 -1.61 -2.89 -1.17
N SER A 24 -1.18 -1.65 -1.40
CA SER A 24 -1.70 -0.47 -0.69
C SER A 24 -2.97 0.13 -1.33
N GLY A 25 -3.48 -0.47 -2.39
CA GLY A 25 -4.58 0.09 -3.18
C GLY A 25 -4.20 1.29 -4.06
N GLY A 26 -2.99 1.85 -3.93
CA GLY A 26 -2.51 2.94 -4.78
C GLY A 26 -2.19 2.50 -6.22
N LYS A 27 -2.20 3.45 -7.17
CA LYS A 27 -1.99 3.18 -8.60
C LYS A 27 -0.77 2.29 -8.91
N ASP A 28 0.33 2.51 -8.19
CA ASP A 28 1.59 1.80 -8.40
C ASP A 28 1.50 0.35 -7.89
N SER A 29 0.89 0.14 -6.69
CA SER A 29 0.64 -1.19 -6.15
C SER A 29 -0.42 -1.97 -6.93
N ILE A 30 -1.39 -1.28 -7.54
CA ILE A 30 -2.37 -1.88 -8.46
C ILE A 30 -1.69 -2.46 -9.69
N VAL A 31 -0.78 -1.72 -10.32
CA VAL A 31 0.00 -2.21 -11.46
C VAL A 31 0.92 -3.35 -11.03
N THR A 32 1.58 -3.22 -9.88
CA THR A 32 2.42 -4.28 -9.31
C THR A 32 1.63 -5.58 -9.11
N LEU A 33 0.43 -5.50 -8.55
CA LEU A 33 -0.46 -6.64 -8.34
C LEU A 33 -0.84 -7.32 -9.68
N ASP A 34 -1.29 -6.54 -10.68
CA ASP A 34 -1.66 -7.07 -12.00
C ASP A 34 -0.46 -7.74 -12.70
N LEU A 35 0.72 -7.15 -12.60
CA LEU A 35 1.95 -7.75 -13.12
C LEU A 35 2.27 -9.07 -12.41
N CYS A 36 2.18 -9.12 -11.08
CA CYS A 36 2.44 -10.35 -10.33
C CYS A 36 1.51 -11.48 -10.76
N PHE A 37 0.21 -11.23 -10.88
CA PHE A 37 -0.74 -12.25 -11.37
C PHE A 37 -0.50 -12.72 -12.83
N ARG A 38 0.24 -11.94 -13.63
CA ARG A 38 0.60 -12.32 -15.00
C ARG A 38 1.85 -13.17 -15.10
N TYR A 39 2.76 -13.03 -14.15
CA TYR A 39 4.10 -13.61 -14.25
C TYR A 39 4.38 -14.71 -13.23
N PHE A 40 3.65 -14.78 -12.12
CA PHE A 40 3.83 -15.79 -11.07
C PHE A 40 2.65 -16.77 -11.01
N LYS A 41 2.92 -18.00 -10.62
CA LYS A 41 1.89 -19.05 -10.45
C LYS A 41 1.12 -18.89 -9.15
N ARG A 42 1.82 -18.48 -8.08
CA ARG A 42 1.23 -18.27 -6.74
C ARG A 42 1.48 -16.82 -6.29
N VAL A 43 0.41 -16.06 -6.13
CA VAL A 43 0.45 -14.66 -5.70
C VAL A 43 -0.37 -14.52 -4.43
N VAL A 44 0.24 -14.01 -3.36
CA VAL A 44 -0.43 -13.76 -2.08
C VAL A 44 -0.37 -12.27 -1.78
N PRO A 45 -1.43 -11.51 -2.10
CA PRO A 45 -1.48 -10.09 -1.77
C PRO A 45 -1.82 -9.86 -0.30
N PHE A 46 -1.28 -8.79 0.28
CA PHE A 46 -1.67 -8.30 1.60
C PHE A 46 -1.89 -6.80 1.59
N PHE A 47 -2.78 -6.35 2.47
CA PHE A 47 -3.13 -4.96 2.68
C PHE A 47 -2.92 -4.59 4.16
N MET A 48 -2.26 -3.45 4.41
CA MET A 48 -2.08 -2.90 5.75
C MET A 48 -3.08 -1.76 5.97
N TYR A 49 -3.92 -1.89 7.01
CA TYR A 49 -4.93 -0.90 7.38
C TYR A 49 -4.53 -0.09 8.62
N LEU A 50 -4.89 1.19 8.67
CA LEU A 50 -4.80 2.01 9.89
C LEU A 50 -6.02 1.79 10.79
N VAL A 51 -7.18 1.57 10.18
CA VAL A 51 -8.45 1.25 10.85
C VAL A 51 -9.09 0.09 10.09
N PRO A 52 -9.52 -0.99 10.76
CA PRO A 52 -10.15 -2.11 10.09
C PRO A 52 -11.53 -1.74 9.52
N ASP A 53 -11.97 -2.49 8.52
CA ASP A 53 -13.33 -2.49 7.98
C ASP A 53 -13.83 -1.12 7.47
N LEU A 54 -12.92 -0.28 6.96
CA LEU A 54 -13.31 0.94 6.25
C LEU A 54 -13.93 0.56 4.91
N GLU A 55 -15.22 0.88 4.72
CA GLU A 55 -16.00 0.41 3.57
C GLU A 55 -15.40 0.83 2.22
N PHE A 56 -14.83 2.04 2.13
CA PHE A 56 -14.20 2.49 0.90
C PHE A 56 -12.95 1.67 0.54
N GLN A 57 -12.15 1.23 1.54
CA GLN A 57 -11.00 0.36 1.33
C GLN A 57 -11.46 -1.07 1.01
N GLU A 58 -12.40 -1.61 1.79
CA GLU A 58 -12.95 -2.95 1.58
C GLU A 58 -13.61 -3.10 0.19
N LYS A 59 -14.28 -2.06 -0.30
CA LYS A 59 -14.84 -2.05 -1.66
C LYS A 59 -13.75 -2.21 -2.72
N LEU A 60 -12.61 -1.53 -2.56
CA LEU A 60 -11.45 -1.67 -3.45
C LEU A 60 -10.86 -3.08 -3.35
N LEU A 61 -10.65 -3.59 -2.13
CA LEU A 61 -10.08 -4.93 -1.91
C LEU A 61 -10.95 -6.00 -2.56
N ARG A 62 -12.27 -6.00 -2.29
CA ARG A 62 -13.23 -6.95 -2.91
C ARG A 62 -13.23 -6.90 -4.44
N GLN A 63 -13.01 -5.73 -5.07
CA GLN A 63 -12.89 -5.63 -6.53
C GLN A 63 -11.67 -6.41 -7.06
N TYR A 64 -10.55 -6.33 -6.36
CA TYR A 64 -9.33 -7.03 -6.75
C TYR A 64 -9.35 -8.52 -6.37
N GLU A 65 -9.95 -8.88 -5.24
CA GLU A 65 -10.22 -10.28 -4.87
C GLU A 65 -11.07 -10.98 -5.92
N LYS A 66 -12.16 -10.34 -6.34
CA LYS A 66 -13.02 -10.85 -7.42
C LYS A 66 -12.28 -10.95 -8.76
N ARG A 67 -11.46 -9.92 -9.11
CA ARG A 67 -10.75 -9.87 -10.38
C ARG A 67 -9.76 -11.01 -10.54
N TYR A 68 -9.07 -11.38 -9.48
CA TYR A 68 -7.99 -12.39 -9.50
C TYR A 68 -8.39 -13.71 -8.83
N ASN A 69 -9.63 -13.82 -8.36
CA ASN A 69 -10.11 -14.98 -7.61
C ASN A 69 -9.13 -15.36 -6.48
N THR A 70 -8.80 -14.40 -5.64
CA THR A 70 -7.84 -14.52 -4.54
C THR A 70 -8.36 -13.82 -3.31
N GLU A 71 -7.86 -14.18 -2.15
CA GLU A 71 -8.04 -13.44 -0.90
C GLU A 71 -6.86 -12.50 -0.69
N ILE A 72 -7.13 -11.28 -0.21
CA ILE A 72 -6.11 -10.30 0.21
C ILE A 72 -5.99 -10.37 1.72
N ILE A 73 -4.81 -10.73 2.24
CA ILE A 73 -4.55 -10.77 3.68
C ILE A 73 -4.63 -9.35 4.25
N ARG A 74 -5.46 -9.13 5.27
CA ARG A 74 -5.61 -7.84 5.94
C ARG A 74 -4.87 -7.86 7.26
N ILE A 75 -3.94 -6.94 7.45
CA ILE A 75 -3.14 -6.82 8.68
C ILE A 75 -3.07 -5.36 9.14
N PRO A 76 -2.89 -5.09 10.44
CA PRO A 76 -2.66 -3.74 10.91
C PRO A 76 -1.40 -3.13 10.29
N HIS A 77 -1.44 -1.85 9.98
CA HIS A 77 -0.26 -1.11 9.55
C HIS A 77 0.74 -1.01 10.70
N PHE A 78 2.01 -1.20 10.42
CA PHE A 78 3.05 -1.18 11.46
C PHE A 78 3.10 0.14 12.26
N GLU A 79 2.68 1.27 11.67
CA GLU A 79 2.57 2.56 12.37
C GLU A 79 1.50 2.57 13.47
N CYS A 80 0.51 1.65 13.46
CA CYS A 80 -0.51 1.58 14.50
C CYS A 80 0.10 1.36 15.88
N SER A 81 1.15 0.53 15.98
CA SER A 81 1.88 0.30 17.23
C SER A 81 2.58 1.58 17.73
N ASN A 82 3.14 2.39 16.82
CA ASN A 82 3.74 3.67 17.17
C ASN A 82 2.66 4.66 17.64
N PHE A 83 1.49 4.72 16.99
CA PHE A 83 0.41 5.62 17.39
C PHE A 83 -0.08 5.31 18.81
N LEU A 84 -0.24 4.05 19.16
CA LEU A 84 -0.62 3.61 20.49
C LEU A 84 0.51 3.88 21.49
N LYS A 85 1.73 3.46 21.20
CA LYS A 85 2.88 3.60 22.11
C LYS A 85 3.20 5.05 22.47
N TYR A 86 3.04 5.98 21.53
CA TYR A 86 3.39 7.39 21.73
C TYR A 86 2.17 8.32 21.88
N GLY A 87 0.96 7.78 21.90
CA GLY A 87 -0.25 8.58 22.03
C GLY A 87 -0.52 9.49 20.81
N SER A 88 -0.06 9.10 19.61
CA SER A 88 -0.34 9.86 18.40
C SER A 88 -1.75 9.56 17.92
N PHE A 89 -2.60 10.58 17.85
CA PHE A 89 -4.01 10.50 17.44
C PHE A 89 -4.95 9.73 18.39
N THR A 90 -4.43 9.04 19.41
CA THR A 90 -5.18 8.25 20.39
C THR A 90 -4.53 8.34 21.78
N LEU A 91 -5.12 7.70 22.77
CA LEU A 91 -4.52 7.61 24.09
C LEU A 91 -3.25 6.75 24.06
N TYR A 92 -2.29 7.14 24.86
CA TYR A 92 -1.03 6.45 25.04
C TYR A 92 -1.24 5.11 25.78
N ASP A 93 -0.53 4.08 25.32
CA ASP A 93 -0.47 2.76 25.96
C ASP A 93 0.96 2.24 26.00
N ASP A 94 1.54 2.20 27.22
CA ASP A 94 2.93 1.77 27.43
C ASP A 94 3.14 0.26 27.27
N ASN A 95 2.07 -0.53 27.30
CA ASN A 95 2.16 -1.98 27.18
C ASN A 95 2.27 -2.46 25.72
N VAL A 96 2.15 -1.55 24.74
CA VAL A 96 2.24 -1.90 23.33
C VAL A 96 3.70 -2.04 22.90
N ASP A 97 4.04 -3.17 22.30
CA ASP A 97 5.32 -3.38 21.64
C ASP A 97 5.32 -2.75 20.24
N ILE A 98 6.46 -2.11 19.89
CA ILE A 98 6.63 -1.52 18.56
C ILE A 98 6.86 -2.61 17.54
N VAL A 99 5.98 -2.65 16.54
CA VAL A 99 6.09 -3.52 15.37
C VAL A 99 6.64 -2.71 14.20
N GLY A 100 7.70 -3.18 13.57
CA GLY A 100 8.25 -2.54 12.38
C GLY A 100 7.80 -3.22 11.08
N ILE A 101 8.06 -2.56 9.96
CA ILE A 101 7.77 -3.13 8.63
C ILE A 101 8.53 -4.46 8.38
N LYS A 102 9.70 -4.63 9.00
CA LYS A 102 10.47 -5.87 8.91
C LYS A 102 9.73 -7.01 9.59
N ASP A 103 9.20 -6.80 10.79
CA ASP A 103 8.47 -7.81 11.55
C ASP A 103 7.20 -8.23 10.80
N THR A 104 6.50 -7.27 10.21
CA THR A 104 5.34 -7.53 9.33
C THR A 104 5.71 -8.42 8.14
N TYR A 105 6.86 -8.19 7.51
CA TYR A 105 7.28 -8.99 6.37
C TYR A 105 7.73 -10.40 6.78
N GLU A 106 8.42 -10.54 7.91
CA GLU A 106 8.79 -11.87 8.43
C GLU A 106 7.54 -12.68 8.80
N TYR A 107 6.59 -12.07 9.50
CA TYR A 107 5.30 -12.69 9.79
C TYR A 107 4.62 -13.22 8.51
N LEU A 108 4.53 -12.41 7.45
CA LEU A 108 3.92 -12.83 6.18
C LEU A 108 4.70 -13.96 5.50
N ARG A 109 6.03 -13.95 5.58
CA ARG A 109 6.87 -15.04 5.07
C ARG A 109 6.61 -16.35 5.80
N GLU A 110 6.53 -16.31 7.12
CA GLU A 110 6.22 -17.46 7.96
C GLU A 110 4.82 -18.02 7.65
N GLN A 111 3.80 -17.15 7.55
CA GLN A 111 2.44 -17.56 7.27
C GLN A 111 2.26 -18.17 5.85
N THR A 112 3.00 -17.69 4.89
CA THR A 112 2.82 -18.08 3.48
C THR A 112 3.84 -19.09 2.97
N GLY A 113 5.00 -19.21 3.63
CA GLY A 113 6.15 -19.95 3.14
C GLY A 113 6.81 -19.33 1.91
N ILE A 114 6.51 -18.05 1.60
CA ILE A 114 7.04 -17.35 0.44
C ILE A 114 8.07 -16.31 0.88
N HIS A 115 9.27 -16.37 0.30
CA HIS A 115 10.37 -15.46 0.65
C HIS A 115 10.23 -14.08 0.00
N TRP A 116 9.86 -14.02 -1.28
CA TRP A 116 9.91 -12.80 -2.07
C TRP A 116 8.69 -11.92 -1.94
N ILE A 117 8.93 -10.61 -1.75
CA ILE A 117 7.89 -9.58 -1.63
C ILE A 117 8.03 -8.58 -2.77
N ALA A 118 6.98 -8.44 -3.58
CA ALA A 118 6.85 -7.40 -4.60
C ALA A 118 6.21 -6.15 -3.98
N ALA A 119 6.78 -4.99 -4.27
CA ALA A 119 6.26 -3.71 -3.80
C ALA A 119 6.26 -2.65 -4.90
N GLY A 120 5.32 -1.71 -4.82
CA GLY A 120 5.05 -0.73 -5.88
C GLY A 120 5.91 0.54 -5.81
N GLU A 121 7.06 0.53 -5.13
CA GLU A 121 7.96 1.67 -5.07
C GLU A 121 8.61 1.97 -6.43
N ARG A 122 8.68 3.26 -6.78
CA ARG A 122 9.36 3.75 -7.97
C ARG A 122 10.50 4.70 -7.61
N ALA A 123 11.59 4.65 -8.39
CA ALA A 123 12.73 5.54 -8.19
C ALA A 123 12.36 7.04 -8.27
N LYS A 124 11.33 7.37 -9.08
CA LYS A 124 10.87 8.76 -9.30
C LYS A 124 9.94 9.30 -8.21
N ASP A 125 9.55 8.49 -7.19
CA ASP A 125 8.59 8.93 -6.18
C ASP A 125 9.21 9.83 -5.10
N SER A 126 10.47 9.59 -4.75
CA SER A 126 11.22 10.43 -3.80
C SER A 126 12.71 10.21 -3.92
N ILE A 127 13.50 11.17 -3.38
CA ILE A 127 14.98 11.07 -3.31
C ILE A 127 15.38 9.80 -2.55
N VAL A 128 14.69 9.48 -1.45
CA VAL A 128 14.98 8.29 -0.63
C VAL A 128 14.76 7.00 -1.42
N ARG A 129 13.62 6.89 -2.14
CA ARG A 129 13.34 5.72 -3.00
C ARG A 129 14.33 5.60 -4.15
N ASN A 130 14.71 6.72 -4.76
CA ASN A 130 15.73 6.74 -5.80
C ASN A 130 17.07 6.20 -5.27
N ALA A 131 17.53 6.68 -4.12
CA ALA A 131 18.77 6.23 -3.49
C ALA A 131 18.70 4.73 -3.14
N MET A 132 17.57 4.27 -2.59
CA MET A 132 17.33 2.87 -2.27
C MET A 132 17.44 2.00 -3.53
N ILE A 133 16.69 2.32 -4.59
CA ILE A 133 16.67 1.54 -5.83
C ILE A 133 18.03 1.62 -6.55
N LYS A 134 18.72 2.76 -6.52
CA LYS A 134 20.09 2.85 -7.07
C LYS A 134 21.08 1.94 -6.33
N LYS A 135 20.93 1.80 -5.01
CA LYS A 135 21.82 0.97 -4.18
C LYS A 135 21.55 -0.54 -4.32
N SER A 136 20.30 -0.96 -4.35
CA SER A 136 19.90 -2.38 -4.37
C SER A 136 19.57 -2.92 -5.75
N GLY A 137 19.38 -2.04 -6.74
CA GLY A 137 18.69 -2.38 -7.99
C GLY A 137 17.19 -2.52 -7.80
N SER A 138 16.49 -2.92 -8.86
CA SER A 138 15.06 -3.24 -8.80
C SER A 138 14.76 -4.59 -8.12
N ILE A 139 15.79 -5.39 -7.81
CA ILE A 139 15.71 -6.65 -7.06
C ILE A 139 16.70 -6.56 -5.89
N ASP A 140 16.18 -6.49 -4.68
CA ASP A 140 16.97 -6.44 -3.44
C ASP A 140 17.07 -7.87 -2.86
N TYR A 141 18.11 -8.58 -3.28
CA TYR A 141 18.38 -9.95 -2.84
C TYR A 141 18.61 -10.05 -1.33
N LYS A 142 19.23 -9.02 -0.73
CA LYS A 142 19.50 -9.00 0.71
C LYS A 142 18.21 -8.98 1.55
N ARG A 143 17.18 -8.27 1.05
CA ARG A 143 15.90 -8.13 1.75
C ARG A 143 14.80 -9.05 1.22
N GLY A 144 15.06 -9.84 0.16
CA GLY A 144 14.03 -10.63 -0.49
C GLY A 144 12.88 -9.78 -1.04
N ARG A 145 13.20 -8.60 -1.59
CA ARG A 145 12.22 -7.65 -2.13
C ARG A 145 12.54 -7.29 -3.56
N PHE A 146 11.51 -7.03 -4.35
CA PHE A 146 11.70 -6.47 -5.67
C PHE A 146 10.61 -5.49 -6.04
N TYR A 147 10.91 -4.64 -7.02
CA TYR A 147 10.11 -3.49 -7.39
C TYR A 147 9.76 -3.57 -8.86
N PRO A 148 8.64 -4.24 -9.25
CA PRO A 148 8.27 -4.45 -10.64
C PRO A 148 8.16 -3.18 -11.46
N VAL A 149 7.75 -2.08 -10.82
CA VAL A 149 7.53 -0.78 -11.45
C VAL A 149 8.61 0.26 -11.13
N ALA A 150 9.79 -0.18 -10.63
CA ALA A 150 10.88 0.67 -10.15
C ALA A 150 11.23 1.84 -11.08
N TYR A 151 11.25 1.61 -12.38
CA TYR A 151 11.68 2.57 -13.38
C TYR A 151 10.53 3.17 -14.20
N TRP A 152 9.27 2.79 -13.90
CA TRP A 152 8.10 3.30 -14.61
C TRP A 152 7.84 4.76 -14.27
N SER A 153 7.49 5.56 -15.28
CA SER A 153 6.96 6.90 -15.08
C SER A 153 5.51 6.87 -14.61
N LYS A 154 5.01 7.99 -14.06
CA LYS A 154 3.59 8.14 -13.71
C LYS A 154 2.68 7.96 -14.94
N GLN A 155 3.12 8.42 -16.10
CA GLN A 155 2.37 8.30 -17.36
C GLN A 155 2.25 6.84 -17.81
N GLU A 156 3.32 6.05 -17.71
CA GLU A 156 3.31 4.61 -18.03
C GLU A 156 2.40 3.83 -17.10
N ILE A 157 2.41 4.12 -15.80
CA ILE A 157 1.49 3.55 -14.80
C ILE A 157 0.04 3.83 -15.19
N LEU A 158 -0.31 5.10 -15.46
CA LEU A 158 -1.67 5.49 -15.79
C LEU A 158 -2.12 4.92 -17.15
N HIS A 159 -1.21 4.88 -18.14
CA HIS A 159 -1.46 4.24 -19.42
C HIS A 159 -1.77 2.74 -19.25
N TYR A 160 -0.96 2.04 -18.46
CA TYR A 160 -1.17 0.62 -18.17
C TYR A 160 -2.51 0.36 -17.48
N ILE A 161 -2.86 1.16 -16.47
CA ILE A 161 -4.13 1.09 -15.75
C ILE A 161 -5.31 1.23 -16.74
N LYS A 162 -5.24 2.22 -17.65
CA LYS A 162 -6.27 2.43 -18.66
C LYS A 162 -6.34 1.24 -19.64
N LEU A 163 -5.20 0.79 -20.16
CA LEU A 163 -5.10 -0.33 -21.10
C LEU A 163 -5.65 -1.63 -20.52
N LYS A 164 -5.36 -1.91 -19.25
CA LYS A 164 -5.78 -3.13 -18.54
C LYS A 164 -7.13 -2.98 -17.84
N LYS A 165 -7.78 -1.82 -17.97
CA LYS A 165 -9.05 -1.49 -17.29
C LYS A 165 -9.00 -1.81 -15.80
N LEU A 166 -7.92 -1.40 -15.13
CA LEU A 166 -7.74 -1.58 -13.69
C LEU A 166 -8.56 -0.52 -12.94
N TYR A 167 -9.20 -0.92 -11.87
CA TYR A 167 -10.06 -0.03 -11.10
C TYR A 167 -9.23 0.90 -10.22
N LEU A 168 -9.51 2.19 -10.27
CA LEU A 168 -9.04 3.21 -9.34
C LEU A 168 -10.24 3.71 -8.55
N SER A 169 -10.13 3.69 -7.23
CA SER A 169 -11.20 4.18 -6.36
C SER A 169 -11.42 5.70 -6.47
N PRO A 170 -12.63 6.19 -6.14
CA PRO A 170 -12.95 7.62 -6.27
C PRO A 170 -12.04 8.53 -5.43
N GLU A 171 -11.71 8.13 -4.19
CA GLU A 171 -10.82 8.91 -3.32
C GLU A 171 -9.41 9.05 -3.92
N GLN A 172 -8.89 8.04 -4.60
CA GLN A 172 -7.60 8.16 -5.30
C GLN A 172 -7.64 9.18 -6.44
N LYS A 173 -8.78 9.30 -7.12
CA LYS A 173 -8.95 10.32 -8.17
C LYS A 173 -9.00 11.72 -7.55
N LYS A 174 -9.63 11.88 -6.38
CA LYS A 174 -9.74 13.16 -5.66
C LYS A 174 -8.41 13.55 -5.00
N LEU A 175 -7.78 12.63 -4.27
CA LEU A 175 -6.54 12.88 -3.52
C LEU A 175 -5.28 12.81 -4.39
N GLY A 176 -5.33 12.10 -5.53
CA GLY A 176 -4.16 11.80 -6.36
C GLY A 176 -3.28 10.65 -5.85
N PHE A 177 -3.61 10.07 -4.69
CA PHE A 177 -2.94 8.94 -4.04
C PHE A 177 -3.95 8.12 -3.21
N SER A 178 -3.57 6.93 -2.74
CA SER A 178 -4.38 6.13 -1.82
C SER A 178 -4.35 6.71 -0.40
N PHE A 179 -5.44 6.55 0.35
CA PHE A 179 -5.48 6.86 1.79
C PHE A 179 -4.38 6.09 2.53
N ARG A 180 -3.53 6.82 3.25
CA ARG A 180 -2.30 6.28 3.85
C ARG A 180 -1.91 6.93 5.18
N SER A 181 -2.60 8.00 5.60
CA SER A 181 -2.26 8.71 6.82
C SER A 181 -3.51 9.31 7.48
N LEU A 182 -3.36 9.69 8.75
CA LEU A 182 -4.37 10.40 9.53
C LEU A 182 -4.18 11.93 9.44
N ALA A 183 -3.51 12.42 8.39
CA ALA A 183 -3.34 13.85 8.16
C ALA A 183 -4.69 14.55 7.91
N GLY A 184 -4.83 15.77 8.41
CA GLY A 184 -6.08 16.55 8.32
C GLY A 184 -6.63 16.68 6.90
N SER A 185 -5.76 16.87 5.91
CA SER A 185 -6.16 16.98 4.49
C SER A 185 -6.73 15.66 3.93
N GLU A 186 -6.15 14.51 4.29
CA GLU A 186 -6.67 13.20 3.86
C GLU A 186 -8.00 12.90 4.55
N LEU A 187 -8.06 13.12 5.87
CA LEU A 187 -9.27 12.86 6.65
C LEU A 187 -10.42 13.81 6.32
N SER A 188 -10.15 15.07 5.96
CA SER A 188 -11.19 16.00 5.48
C SER A 188 -11.84 15.49 4.20
N ALA A 189 -11.05 14.95 3.26
CA ALA A 189 -11.60 14.34 2.06
C ALA A 189 -12.41 13.06 2.36
N ILE A 190 -11.95 12.23 3.31
CA ILE A 190 -12.69 11.04 3.75
C ILE A 190 -13.98 11.43 4.47
N LYS A 191 -13.97 12.46 5.33
CA LYS A 191 -15.15 13.00 6.00
C LYS A 191 -16.23 13.41 5.00
N GLU A 192 -15.83 14.09 3.91
CA GLU A 192 -16.74 14.52 2.85
C GLU A 192 -17.31 13.35 2.03
N MET A 193 -16.47 12.41 1.64
CA MET A 193 -16.83 11.32 0.72
C MET A 193 -17.44 10.11 1.44
N TYR A 194 -17.00 9.82 2.66
CA TYR A 194 -17.31 8.59 3.41
C TYR A 194 -17.52 8.91 4.91
N PRO A 195 -18.55 9.68 5.27
CA PRO A 195 -18.76 10.15 6.64
C PRO A 195 -18.84 9.02 7.68
N LYS A 196 -19.45 7.88 7.34
CA LYS A 196 -19.52 6.71 8.22
C LYS A 196 -18.14 6.09 8.50
N ASP A 197 -17.26 6.07 7.52
CA ASP A 197 -15.90 5.56 7.71
C ASP A 197 -15.04 6.58 8.47
N TYR A 198 -15.28 7.89 8.27
CA TYR A 198 -14.66 8.92 9.09
C TYR A 198 -15.02 8.77 10.58
N GLU A 199 -16.29 8.48 10.90
CA GLU A 199 -16.71 8.19 12.28
C GLU A 199 -16.01 6.95 12.85
N LYS A 200 -15.81 5.89 12.06
CA LYS A 200 -15.02 4.72 12.47
C LYS A 200 -13.57 5.09 12.77
N ILE A 201 -12.96 5.94 11.93
CA ILE A 201 -11.60 6.42 12.15
C ILE A 201 -11.50 7.18 13.48
N LEU A 202 -12.44 8.07 13.77
CA LEU A 202 -12.44 8.84 15.02
C LEU A 202 -12.73 7.99 16.28
N LYS A 203 -13.39 6.84 16.16
CA LYS A 203 -13.53 5.90 17.27
C LYS A 203 -12.20 5.28 17.68
N VAL A 204 -11.30 5.04 16.72
CA VAL A 204 -9.96 4.47 16.98
C VAL A 204 -8.94 5.57 17.30
N TYR A 205 -9.03 6.70 16.57
CA TYR A 205 -8.09 7.82 16.61
C TYR A 205 -8.82 9.15 16.88
N PRO A 206 -9.36 9.36 18.09
CA PRO A 206 -10.21 10.53 18.40
C PRO A 206 -9.47 11.86 18.24
N PHE A 207 -8.15 11.90 18.46
CA PHE A 207 -7.38 13.15 18.38
C PHE A 207 -7.04 13.54 16.94
N ALA A 208 -7.26 12.67 15.97
CA ALA A 208 -7.09 12.99 14.55
C ALA A 208 -8.06 14.11 14.08
N GLU A 209 -9.19 14.28 14.77
CA GLU A 209 -10.15 15.36 14.49
C GLU A 209 -9.54 16.77 14.59
N ALA A 210 -8.59 16.97 15.50
CA ALA A 210 -7.90 18.25 15.65
C ALA A 210 -7.14 18.67 14.38
N GLY A 211 -6.51 17.69 13.70
CA GLY A 211 -5.87 17.92 12.40
C GLY A 211 -6.85 18.29 11.31
N VAL A 212 -8.03 17.67 11.30
CA VAL A 212 -9.10 17.98 10.33
C VAL A 212 -9.61 19.41 10.54
N LYS A 213 -9.93 19.80 11.78
CA LYS A 213 -10.38 21.16 12.12
C LYS A 213 -9.35 22.22 11.72
N ARG A 214 -8.05 21.95 11.99
CA ARG A 214 -6.96 22.85 11.57
C ARG A 214 -6.89 22.98 10.05
N PHE A 215 -6.98 21.87 9.32
CA PHE A 215 -6.96 21.89 7.86
C PHE A 215 -8.16 22.63 7.28
N GLU A 216 -9.37 22.38 7.79
CA GLU A 216 -10.61 23.05 7.35
C GLU A 216 -10.59 24.56 7.61
N GLN A 217 -9.95 25.00 8.71
CA GLN A 217 -9.88 26.41 9.08
C GLN A 217 -8.75 27.18 8.41
N TYR A 218 -7.58 26.57 8.21
CA TYR A 218 -6.37 27.29 7.80
C TYR A 218 -5.72 26.72 6.53
N GLY A 219 -6.17 25.58 6.02
CA GLY A 219 -5.56 24.88 4.89
C GLY A 219 -4.20 24.21 5.22
N LEU A 220 -3.91 23.98 6.52
CA LEU A 220 -2.63 23.50 7.03
C LEU A 220 -2.70 22.05 7.56
#